data_c38ba385368bc4f9a78558f4c2c763af
#
_entry.id   c38ba385368bc4f9a78558f4c2c763af
#
_cell.length_a   1.000
_cell.length_b   1.000
_cell.length_c   1.000
_cell.angle_alpha   90.00
_cell.angle_beta   90.00
_cell.angle_gamma   90.00
#
_symmetry.space_group_name_H-M   'P 1'
#
loop_
_entity.id
_entity.type
_entity.pdbx_description
1 polymer ?
#
loop_
_entity_poly.entity_id
_entity_poly.type
_entity_poly.pdbx_seq_one_letter_code
_entity_poly.pdbx_strand_id
1 'polypeptide(L)'
;MRAAGAAIRALHATPESLVELQPHSFAKEVKSILSAAEYVHPLLPDTGAAIKELVARAQALHERLPAVTPAFAYGDFKADHLWITPAGMTLIDFDTCYLSDPMIDLGKFLADIRFWYAGYGQAGAAEAQQAFLAGYGALTPEQQVRARLYEGLVLTKSTVRRVKLFDPAWGARVGGLIAQAVDAIAQAEAAV
;
A
#
# COMPACT_ATOMS: atom_id res chain seq x y z
N MET A 1 2.26 -16.09 -1.02
CA MET A 1 1.51 -15.09 -0.26
C MET A 1 1.54 -15.33 1.26
N ARG A 2 1.14 -16.50 1.80
CA ARG A 2 1.15 -16.74 3.26
C ARG A 2 2.53 -16.53 3.91
N ALA A 3 3.61 -17.02 3.28
CA ALA A 3 4.97 -16.83 3.79
C ALA A 3 5.36 -15.34 3.86
N ALA A 4 4.96 -14.53 2.89
CA ALA A 4 5.19 -13.09 2.91
C ALA A 4 4.47 -12.41 4.09
N GLY A 5 3.21 -12.79 4.35
CA GLY A 5 2.48 -12.29 5.53
C GLY A 5 3.17 -12.66 6.85
N ALA A 6 3.61 -13.91 6.98
CA ALA A 6 4.32 -14.35 8.18
C ALA A 6 5.66 -13.62 8.37
N ALA A 7 6.39 -13.36 7.29
CA ALA A 7 7.67 -12.66 7.35
C ALA A 7 7.52 -11.20 7.81
N ILE A 8 6.57 -10.45 7.24
CA ILE A 8 6.35 -9.07 7.66
C ILE A 8 5.81 -8.98 9.09
N ARG A 9 5.01 -9.94 9.53
CA ARG A 9 4.60 -10.03 10.94
C ARG A 9 5.79 -10.21 11.87
N ALA A 10 6.72 -11.11 11.53
CA ALA A 10 7.92 -11.34 12.34
C ALA A 10 8.77 -10.06 12.42
N LEU A 11 8.85 -9.31 11.31
CA LEU A 11 9.56 -8.04 11.27
C LEU A 11 8.91 -6.98 12.16
N HIS A 12 7.58 -6.84 12.11
CA HIS A 12 6.84 -5.91 12.97
C HIS A 12 6.94 -6.25 14.47
N ALA A 13 7.28 -7.50 14.82
CA ALA A 13 7.52 -7.91 16.19
C ALA A 13 8.96 -7.66 16.66
N THR A 14 9.84 -7.14 15.81
CA THR A 14 11.24 -6.85 16.14
C THR A 14 11.30 -5.63 17.06
N PRO A 15 12.03 -5.70 18.18
CA PRO A 15 12.17 -4.55 19.08
C PRO A 15 12.83 -3.35 18.40
N GLU A 16 12.25 -2.16 18.56
CA GLU A 16 12.74 -0.90 17.97
C GLU A 16 14.16 -0.52 18.43
N SER A 17 14.58 -1.01 19.60
CA SER A 17 15.91 -0.74 20.20
C SER A 17 17.09 -1.25 19.37
N LEU A 18 16.85 -2.00 18.30
CA LEU A 18 17.91 -2.58 17.47
C LEU A 18 18.40 -1.64 16.36
N VAL A 19 17.63 -0.59 16.01
CA VAL A 19 17.94 0.30 14.88
C VAL A 19 17.46 1.71 15.15
N GLU A 20 18.28 2.72 14.87
CA GLU A 20 17.85 4.13 14.83
C GLU A 20 17.06 4.42 13.55
N LEU A 21 15.73 4.42 13.67
CA LEU A 21 14.83 4.68 12.55
C LEU A 21 14.26 6.10 12.61
N GLN A 22 14.11 6.71 11.44
CA GLN A 22 13.47 8.03 11.32
C GLN A 22 11.94 7.89 11.29
N PRO A 23 11.18 8.82 11.93
CA PRO A 23 9.73 8.79 11.87
C PRO A 23 9.21 9.12 10.47
N HIS A 24 8.20 8.36 10.04
CA HIS A 24 7.45 8.60 8.80
C HIS A 24 5.96 8.74 9.12
N SER A 25 5.41 9.93 8.93
CA SER A 25 4.02 10.24 9.26
C SER A 25 3.07 9.99 8.07
N PHE A 26 1.80 9.79 8.37
CA PHE A 26 0.72 9.74 7.37
C PHE A 26 0.72 10.99 6.47
N ALA A 27 0.89 12.19 7.05
CA ALA A 27 0.96 13.43 6.29
C ALA A 27 2.13 13.46 5.29
N LYS A 28 3.28 12.86 5.64
CA LYS A 28 4.45 12.74 4.76
C LYS A 28 4.14 11.80 3.59
N GLU A 29 3.42 10.70 3.83
CA GLU A 29 2.98 9.78 2.77
C GLU A 29 1.98 10.48 1.83
N VAL A 30 0.95 11.15 2.35
CA VAL A 30 -0.01 11.93 1.56
C VAL A 30 0.69 12.97 0.67
N LYS A 31 1.61 13.75 1.24
CA LYS A 31 2.40 14.73 0.47
C LYS A 31 3.17 14.08 -0.68
N SER A 32 3.77 12.92 -0.43
CA SER A 32 4.50 12.15 -1.45
C SER A 32 3.59 11.69 -2.59
N ILE A 33 2.34 11.30 -2.30
CA ILE A 33 1.35 10.88 -3.30
C ILE A 33 0.90 12.06 -4.14
N LEU A 34 0.50 13.18 -3.51
CA LEU A 34 0.04 14.37 -4.22
C LEU A 34 1.12 14.93 -5.15
N SER A 35 2.37 15.00 -4.67
CA SER A 35 3.49 15.43 -5.51
C SER A 35 3.73 14.47 -6.68
N ALA A 36 3.65 13.15 -6.46
CA ALA A 36 3.82 12.18 -7.55
C ALA A 36 2.69 12.23 -8.57
N ALA A 37 1.47 12.61 -8.17
CA ALA A 37 0.28 12.65 -9.01
C ALA A 37 0.05 14.00 -9.71
N GLU A 38 0.87 15.00 -9.46
CA GLU A 38 0.66 16.38 -9.94
C GLU A 38 0.47 16.47 -11.48
N TYR A 39 1.22 15.66 -12.23
CA TYR A 39 1.15 15.63 -13.69
C TYR A 39 -0.11 14.93 -14.25
N VAL A 40 -0.83 14.17 -13.43
CA VAL A 40 -1.98 13.38 -13.90
C VAL A 40 -3.15 14.30 -14.26
N HIS A 41 -3.42 15.31 -13.44
CA HIS A 41 -4.58 16.19 -13.64
C HIS A 41 -4.57 16.93 -14.99
N PRO A 42 -3.48 17.55 -15.46
CA PRO A 42 -3.47 18.17 -16.79
C PRO A 42 -3.59 17.19 -17.96
N LEU A 43 -3.23 15.92 -17.77
CA LEU A 43 -3.27 14.90 -18.82
C LEU A 43 -4.58 14.07 -18.80
N LEU A 44 -5.11 13.82 -17.62
CA LEU A 44 -6.34 13.06 -17.35
C LEU A 44 -7.15 13.77 -16.25
N PRO A 45 -7.90 14.84 -16.58
CA PRO A 45 -8.57 15.68 -15.59
C PRO A 45 -9.47 14.92 -14.61
N ASP A 46 -10.30 13.99 -15.12
CA ASP A 46 -11.22 13.19 -14.29
C ASP A 46 -10.46 12.27 -13.34
N THR A 47 -9.40 11.63 -13.81
CA THR A 47 -8.55 10.78 -12.97
C THR A 47 -7.80 11.61 -11.92
N GLY A 48 -7.32 12.78 -12.31
CA GLY A 48 -6.67 13.72 -11.38
C GLY A 48 -7.63 14.24 -10.30
N ALA A 49 -8.90 14.47 -10.66
CA ALA A 49 -9.96 14.82 -9.72
C ALA A 49 -10.23 13.65 -8.74
N ALA A 50 -10.36 12.42 -9.27
CA ALA A 50 -10.57 11.21 -8.47
C ALA A 50 -9.42 10.98 -7.47
N ILE A 51 -8.16 11.23 -7.86
CA ILE A 51 -7.01 11.13 -6.95
C ILE A 51 -7.13 12.15 -5.80
N LYS A 52 -7.48 13.39 -6.09
CA LYS A 52 -7.66 14.43 -5.06
C LYS A 52 -8.76 14.06 -4.08
N GLU A 53 -9.90 13.59 -4.58
CA GLU A 53 -11.01 13.11 -3.76
C GLU A 53 -10.63 11.91 -2.91
N LEU A 54 -9.97 10.89 -3.50
CA LEU A 54 -9.46 9.74 -2.79
C LEU A 54 -8.56 10.15 -1.62
N VAL A 55 -7.63 11.06 -1.85
CA VAL A 55 -6.71 11.54 -0.79
C VAL A 55 -7.47 12.29 0.30
N ALA A 56 -8.44 13.12 -0.05
CA ALA A 56 -9.26 13.84 0.94
C ALA A 56 -10.09 12.87 1.80
N ARG A 57 -10.69 11.85 1.20
CA ARG A 57 -11.41 10.78 1.92
C ARG A 57 -10.48 9.99 2.84
N ALA A 58 -9.30 9.64 2.35
CA ALA A 58 -8.29 8.94 3.16
C ALA A 58 -7.84 9.77 4.36
N GLN A 59 -7.67 11.08 4.21
CA GLN A 59 -7.34 11.99 5.31
C GLN A 59 -8.48 12.06 6.34
N ALA A 60 -9.71 12.27 5.89
CA ALA A 60 -10.87 12.31 6.76
C ALA A 60 -11.07 10.98 7.53
N LEU A 61 -10.82 9.83 6.87
CA LEU A 61 -10.86 8.53 7.52
C LEU A 61 -9.74 8.40 8.56
N HIS A 62 -8.51 8.79 8.21
CA HIS A 62 -7.37 8.73 9.13
C HIS A 62 -7.59 9.56 10.40
N GLU A 63 -8.19 10.75 10.29
CA GLU A 63 -8.52 11.63 11.42
C GLU A 63 -9.55 11.03 12.39
N ARG A 64 -10.39 10.11 11.91
CA ARG A 64 -11.38 9.39 12.73
C ARG A 64 -10.80 8.18 13.46
N LEU A 65 -9.64 7.68 13.04
CA LEU A 65 -9.00 6.52 13.64
C LEU A 65 -8.20 6.94 14.88
N PRO A 66 -8.13 6.09 15.92
CA PRO A 66 -7.28 6.33 17.08
C PRO A 66 -5.82 6.55 16.71
N ALA A 67 -5.07 7.27 17.54
CA ALA A 67 -3.63 7.39 17.34
C ALA A 67 -2.94 6.02 17.49
N VAL A 68 -1.98 5.74 16.61
CA VAL A 68 -1.16 4.52 16.65
C VAL A 68 0.21 4.85 17.24
N THR A 69 0.68 3.99 18.14
CA THR A 69 2.10 4.02 18.53
C THR A 69 2.94 3.57 17.33
N PRO A 70 3.85 4.42 16.82
CA PRO A 70 4.71 4.02 15.72
C PRO A 70 5.55 2.80 16.10
N ALA A 71 5.70 1.88 15.16
CA ALA A 71 6.54 0.70 15.29
C ALA A 71 7.44 0.58 14.07
N PHE A 72 8.29 -0.43 14.04
CA PHE A 72 9.10 -0.74 12.87
C PHE A 72 8.19 -0.94 11.65
N ALA A 73 8.46 -0.23 10.58
CA ALA A 73 7.89 -0.44 9.27
C ALA A 73 8.99 -0.61 8.23
N TYR A 74 8.84 -1.61 7.39
CA TYR A 74 9.80 -1.89 6.31
C TYR A 74 9.76 -0.80 5.22
N GLY A 75 8.59 -0.22 4.97
CA GLY A 75 8.41 0.97 4.11
C GLY A 75 8.33 0.69 2.61
N ASP A 76 9.00 -0.34 2.08
CA ASP A 76 8.92 -0.74 0.67
C ASP A 76 8.60 -2.24 0.50
N PHE A 77 7.70 -2.77 1.32
CA PHE A 77 7.33 -4.18 1.30
C PHE A 77 6.54 -4.54 0.03
N LYS A 78 7.21 -5.20 -0.90
CA LYS A 78 6.67 -5.58 -2.22
C LYS A 78 7.23 -6.93 -2.69
N ALA A 79 6.61 -7.53 -3.71
CA ALA A 79 6.99 -8.84 -4.22
C ALA A 79 8.44 -8.92 -4.72
N ASP A 80 8.95 -7.84 -5.34
CA ASP A 80 10.32 -7.76 -5.87
C ASP A 80 11.40 -7.90 -4.77
N HIS A 81 11.05 -7.65 -3.50
CA HIS A 81 11.97 -7.76 -2.36
C HIS A 81 11.88 -9.10 -1.63
N LEU A 82 11.12 -10.05 -2.17
CA LEU A 82 10.97 -11.40 -1.63
C LEU A 82 11.76 -12.40 -2.50
N TRP A 83 12.93 -12.79 -2.05
CA TRP A 83 13.71 -13.82 -2.71
C TRP A 83 13.30 -15.19 -2.21
N ILE A 84 12.71 -15.99 -3.13
CA ILE A 84 12.21 -17.32 -2.83
C ILE A 84 13.20 -18.35 -3.38
N THR A 85 13.71 -19.22 -2.50
CA THR A 85 14.62 -20.30 -2.82
C THR A 85 14.09 -21.61 -2.24
N PRO A 86 14.64 -22.78 -2.63
CA PRO A 86 14.31 -24.03 -1.98
C PRO A 86 14.59 -24.07 -0.47
N ALA A 87 15.52 -23.23 0.01
CA ALA A 87 15.86 -23.11 1.43
C ALA A 87 14.89 -22.20 2.22
N GLY A 88 14.03 -21.46 1.54
CA GLY A 88 13.07 -20.55 2.17
C GLY A 88 12.96 -19.21 1.46
N MET A 89 12.44 -18.22 2.20
CA MET A 89 12.24 -16.86 1.69
C MET A 89 13.13 -15.88 2.47
N THR A 90 13.81 -14.98 1.74
CA THR A 90 14.64 -13.92 2.29
C THR A 90 14.06 -12.56 1.89
N LEU A 91 13.96 -11.64 2.84
CA LEU A 91 13.71 -10.22 2.59
C LEU A 91 15.04 -9.52 2.28
N ILE A 92 15.01 -8.59 1.32
CA ILE A 92 16.15 -7.77 0.92
C ILE A 92 15.74 -6.30 0.86
N ASP A 93 16.69 -5.37 0.76
CA ASP A 93 16.45 -3.94 0.53
C ASP A 93 15.78 -3.23 1.74
N PHE A 94 16.52 -3.17 2.85
CA PHE A 94 16.08 -2.57 4.11
C PHE A 94 16.41 -1.07 4.26
N ASP A 95 16.85 -0.41 3.20
CA ASP A 95 17.31 0.99 3.24
C ASP A 95 16.18 2.01 3.39
N THR A 96 14.93 1.59 3.22
CA THR A 96 13.73 2.43 3.36
C THR A 96 12.96 2.23 4.66
N CYS A 97 13.51 1.52 5.65
CA CYS A 97 12.85 1.29 6.92
C CYS A 97 12.68 2.58 7.74
N TYR A 98 11.59 2.66 8.48
CA TYR A 98 11.27 3.82 9.33
C TYR A 98 10.34 3.44 10.50
N LEU A 99 10.10 4.38 11.43
CA LEU A 99 9.06 4.27 12.45
C LEU A 99 7.75 4.83 11.90
N SER A 100 6.69 4.03 11.87
CA SER A 100 5.37 4.43 11.38
C SER A 100 4.27 3.51 11.90
N ASP A 101 3.06 3.70 11.40
CA ASP A 101 1.99 2.70 11.48
C ASP A 101 2.39 1.46 10.67
N PRO A 102 2.58 0.29 11.29
CA PRO A 102 3.02 -0.92 10.56
C PRO A 102 2.00 -1.41 9.52
N MET A 103 0.75 -0.96 9.59
CA MET A 103 -0.26 -1.31 8.57
C MET A 103 0.06 -0.72 7.20
N ILE A 104 1.01 0.23 7.10
CA ILE A 104 1.49 0.75 5.81
C ILE A 104 2.14 -0.36 4.97
N ASP A 105 2.86 -1.30 5.59
CA ASP A 105 3.48 -2.42 4.86
C ASP A 105 2.44 -3.41 4.34
N LEU A 106 1.38 -3.66 5.12
CA LEU A 106 0.27 -4.48 4.64
C LEU A 106 -0.42 -3.81 3.44
N GLY A 107 -0.77 -2.54 3.60
CA GLY A 107 -1.38 -1.77 2.50
C GLY A 107 -0.51 -1.74 1.25
N LYS A 108 0.81 -1.62 1.42
CA LYS A 108 1.75 -1.64 0.30
C LYS A 108 1.76 -2.98 -0.43
N PHE A 109 1.80 -4.09 0.28
CA PHE A 109 1.79 -5.41 -0.36
C PHE A 109 0.44 -5.73 -1.01
N LEU A 110 -0.66 -5.32 -0.37
CA LEU A 110 -2.00 -5.43 -0.96
C LEU A 110 -2.11 -4.63 -2.27
N ALA A 111 -1.58 -3.41 -2.28
CA ALA A 111 -1.50 -2.56 -3.47
C ALA A 111 -0.61 -3.17 -4.57
N ASP A 112 0.53 -3.76 -4.19
CA ASP A 112 1.45 -4.41 -5.12
C ASP A 112 0.79 -5.62 -5.80
N ILE A 113 0.03 -6.43 -5.06
CA ILE A 113 -0.79 -7.53 -5.63
C ILE A 113 -1.77 -6.97 -6.67
N ARG A 114 -2.58 -5.96 -6.35
CA ARG A 114 -3.52 -5.37 -7.31
C ARG A 114 -2.81 -4.84 -8.56
N PHE A 115 -1.73 -4.10 -8.35
CA PHE A 115 -0.96 -3.49 -9.44
C PHE A 115 -0.45 -4.53 -10.44
N TRP A 116 0.16 -5.61 -9.96
CA TRP A 116 0.73 -6.64 -10.82
C TRP A 116 -0.32 -7.53 -11.44
N TYR A 117 -1.35 -7.95 -10.70
CA TYR A 117 -2.45 -8.73 -11.26
C TYR A 117 -3.17 -7.97 -12.38
N ALA A 118 -3.46 -6.68 -12.18
CA ALA A 118 -4.02 -5.84 -13.23
C ALA A 118 -3.05 -5.66 -14.41
N GLY A 119 -1.76 -5.45 -14.11
CA GLY A 119 -0.71 -5.25 -15.11
C GLY A 119 -0.51 -6.45 -16.04
N TYR A 120 -0.69 -7.66 -15.52
CA TYR A 120 -0.58 -8.92 -16.28
C TYR A 120 -1.93 -9.50 -16.71
N GLY A 121 -3.06 -8.82 -16.46
CA GLY A 121 -4.39 -9.32 -16.77
C GLY A 121 -4.74 -10.61 -16.01
N GLN A 122 -4.20 -10.81 -14.80
CA GLN A 122 -4.41 -11.99 -13.99
C GLN A 122 -5.66 -11.86 -13.13
N ALA A 123 -6.43 -12.96 -13.02
CA ALA A 123 -7.49 -13.09 -12.03
C ALA A 123 -6.92 -13.59 -10.67
N GLY A 124 -7.71 -13.43 -9.59
CA GLY A 124 -7.35 -14.01 -8.29
C GLY A 124 -6.58 -13.06 -7.36
N ALA A 125 -6.58 -11.75 -7.62
CA ALA A 125 -5.95 -10.76 -6.74
C ALA A 125 -6.54 -10.78 -5.32
N ALA A 126 -7.86 -10.95 -5.18
CA ALA A 126 -8.53 -11.00 -3.89
C ALA A 126 -8.10 -12.23 -3.06
N GLU A 127 -8.01 -13.39 -3.68
CA GLU A 127 -7.55 -14.63 -3.07
C GLU A 127 -6.07 -14.51 -2.65
N ALA A 128 -5.25 -13.88 -3.49
CA ALA A 128 -3.85 -13.62 -3.16
C ALA A 128 -3.71 -12.68 -1.95
N GLN A 129 -4.52 -11.62 -1.87
CA GLN A 129 -4.59 -10.71 -0.72
C GLN A 129 -5.06 -11.44 0.54
N GLN A 130 -6.11 -12.27 0.45
CA GLN A 130 -6.58 -13.07 1.57
C GLN A 130 -5.50 -14.04 2.08
N ALA A 131 -4.80 -14.71 1.17
CA ALA A 131 -3.70 -15.61 1.53
C ALA A 131 -2.54 -14.87 2.22
N PHE A 132 -2.22 -13.64 1.80
CA PHE A 132 -1.24 -12.78 2.44
C PHE A 132 -1.67 -12.39 3.87
N LEU A 133 -2.88 -11.85 4.01
CA LEU A 133 -3.44 -11.46 5.31
C LEU A 133 -3.55 -12.64 6.28
N ALA A 134 -3.98 -13.81 5.78
CA ALA A 134 -4.01 -15.03 6.58
C ALA A 134 -2.62 -15.49 7.06
N GLY A 135 -1.55 -15.17 6.30
CA GLY A 135 -0.17 -15.38 6.73
C GLY A 135 0.28 -14.40 7.80
N TYR A 136 -0.14 -13.15 7.72
CA TYR A 136 0.12 -12.15 8.74
C TYR A 136 -0.58 -12.50 10.07
N GLY A 137 -1.79 -13.05 9.99
CA GLY A 137 -2.58 -13.47 11.14
C GLY A 137 -3.77 -12.56 11.42
N ALA A 138 -4.40 -12.74 12.57
CA ALA A 138 -5.59 -11.96 12.93
C ALA A 138 -5.27 -10.48 13.06
N LEU A 139 -6.06 -9.65 12.39
CA LEU A 139 -6.05 -8.20 12.49
C LEU A 139 -7.26 -7.73 13.30
N THR A 140 -7.09 -6.70 14.11
CA THR A 140 -8.24 -6.00 14.69
C THR A 140 -9.05 -5.29 13.59
N PRO A 141 -10.32 -4.95 13.83
CA PRO A 141 -11.11 -4.17 12.86
C PRO A 141 -10.39 -2.88 12.44
N GLU A 142 -9.80 -2.16 13.39
CA GLU A 142 -9.04 -0.94 13.12
C GLU A 142 -7.81 -1.21 12.24
N GLN A 143 -7.05 -2.26 12.49
CA GLN A 143 -5.90 -2.64 11.66
C GLN A 143 -6.33 -3.00 10.23
N GLN A 144 -7.48 -3.64 10.06
CA GLN A 144 -8.04 -3.93 8.74
C GLN A 144 -8.38 -2.65 7.98
N VAL A 145 -9.02 -1.68 8.64
CA VAL A 145 -9.32 -0.36 8.07
C VAL A 145 -8.03 0.34 7.64
N ARG A 146 -7.01 0.38 8.49
CA ARG A 146 -5.72 1.01 8.19
C ARG A 146 -5.03 0.35 7.02
N ALA A 147 -4.99 -0.98 6.97
CA ALA A 147 -4.39 -1.71 5.85
C ALA A 147 -5.07 -1.36 4.51
N ARG A 148 -6.41 -1.26 4.48
CA ARG A 148 -7.17 -0.86 3.28
C ARG A 148 -6.97 0.62 2.93
N LEU A 149 -6.90 1.50 3.93
CA LEU A 149 -6.58 2.91 3.74
C LEU A 149 -5.21 3.07 3.06
N TYR A 150 -4.19 2.42 3.60
CA TYR A 150 -2.85 2.45 2.99
C TYR A 150 -2.82 1.74 1.62
N GLU A 151 -3.59 0.68 1.41
CA GLU A 151 -3.71 0.05 0.10
C GLU A 151 -4.16 1.04 -0.98
N GLY A 152 -5.23 1.80 -0.74
CA GLY A 152 -5.71 2.81 -1.68
C GLY A 152 -4.67 3.91 -1.96
N LEU A 153 -4.04 4.43 -0.91
CA LEU A 153 -3.01 5.45 -1.04
C LEU A 153 -1.78 4.95 -1.80
N VAL A 154 -1.27 3.78 -1.44
CA VAL A 154 -0.06 3.22 -2.06
C VAL A 154 -0.33 2.74 -3.48
N LEU A 155 -1.52 2.20 -3.78
CA LEU A 155 -1.89 1.85 -5.15
C LEU A 155 -1.92 3.10 -6.04
N THR A 156 -2.45 4.22 -5.54
CA THR A 156 -2.40 5.51 -6.24
C THR A 156 -0.96 5.91 -6.54
N LYS A 157 -0.07 5.89 -5.55
CA LYS A 157 1.35 6.23 -5.70
C LYS A 157 2.07 5.31 -6.69
N SER A 158 1.83 4.00 -6.58
CA SER A 158 2.42 3.00 -7.48
C SER A 158 1.94 3.20 -8.92
N THR A 159 0.65 3.48 -9.11
CA THR A 159 0.05 3.75 -10.42
C THR A 159 0.73 4.92 -11.12
N VAL A 160 0.81 6.07 -10.46
CA VAL A 160 1.36 7.28 -11.08
C VAL A 160 2.88 7.20 -11.31
N ARG A 161 3.59 6.38 -10.55
CA ARG A 161 5.05 6.23 -10.68
C ARG A 161 5.47 5.11 -11.64
N ARG A 162 4.70 4.03 -11.74
CA ARG A 162 5.13 2.79 -12.41
C ARG A 162 4.47 2.57 -13.76
N VAL A 163 3.24 3.08 -13.99
CA VAL A 163 2.61 2.99 -15.31
C VAL A 163 3.31 3.97 -16.25
N LYS A 164 3.90 3.44 -17.32
CA LYS A 164 4.74 4.22 -18.22
C LYS A 164 3.88 5.17 -19.09
N LEU A 165 4.22 6.43 -19.11
CA LEU A 165 3.53 7.49 -19.87
C LEU A 165 3.47 7.21 -21.38
N PHE A 166 4.44 6.48 -21.91
CA PHE A 166 4.51 6.12 -23.34
C PHE A 166 3.81 4.79 -23.68
N ASP A 167 3.17 4.11 -22.69
CA ASP A 167 2.30 2.97 -22.96
C ASP A 167 1.05 3.47 -23.70
N PRO A 168 0.70 2.93 -24.89
CA PRO A 168 -0.50 3.33 -25.62
C PRO A 168 -1.80 3.20 -24.81
N ALA A 169 -1.83 2.30 -23.83
CA ALA A 169 -2.95 2.10 -22.92
C ALA A 169 -2.80 2.89 -21.60
N TRP A 170 -1.82 3.81 -21.50
CA TRP A 170 -1.50 4.51 -20.26
C TRP A 170 -2.73 5.11 -19.56
N GLY A 171 -3.54 5.88 -20.27
CA GLY A 171 -4.72 6.54 -19.70
C GLY A 171 -5.74 5.54 -19.13
N ALA A 172 -6.06 4.48 -19.89
CA ALA A 172 -6.98 3.44 -19.46
C ALA A 172 -6.44 2.65 -18.25
N ARG A 173 -5.14 2.32 -18.25
CA ARG A 173 -4.49 1.60 -17.14
C ARG A 173 -4.44 2.45 -15.86
N VAL A 174 -4.06 3.71 -15.99
CA VAL A 174 -4.06 4.64 -14.84
C VAL A 174 -5.47 4.79 -14.30
N GLY A 175 -6.47 5.08 -15.15
CA GLY A 175 -7.86 5.20 -14.72
C GLY A 175 -8.39 3.95 -14.02
N GLY A 176 -8.14 2.77 -14.58
CA GLY A 176 -8.57 1.49 -14.00
C GLY A 176 -7.91 1.17 -12.64
N LEU A 177 -6.62 1.46 -12.47
CA LEU A 177 -5.92 1.26 -11.20
C LEU A 177 -6.36 2.30 -10.14
N ILE A 178 -6.61 3.55 -10.54
CA ILE A 178 -7.14 4.56 -9.62
C ILE A 178 -8.57 4.20 -9.17
N ALA A 179 -9.41 3.65 -10.05
CA ALA A 179 -10.72 3.15 -9.64
C ALA A 179 -10.60 2.04 -8.57
N GLN A 180 -9.66 1.11 -8.71
CA GLN A 180 -9.39 0.11 -7.68
C GLN A 180 -8.85 0.70 -6.37
N ALA A 181 -8.09 1.79 -6.44
CA ALA A 181 -7.63 2.50 -5.24
C ALA A 181 -8.80 3.20 -4.52
N VAL A 182 -9.73 3.79 -5.26
CA VAL A 182 -10.99 4.36 -4.71
C VAL A 182 -11.81 3.28 -4.03
N ASP A 183 -11.92 2.10 -4.64
CA ASP A 183 -12.59 0.93 -4.06
C ASP A 183 -11.97 0.51 -2.70
N ALA A 184 -10.65 0.50 -2.59
CA ALA A 184 -9.97 0.16 -1.34
C ALA A 184 -10.31 1.16 -0.22
N ILE A 185 -10.36 2.47 -0.52
CA ILE A 185 -10.80 3.50 0.43
C ILE A 185 -12.27 3.31 0.81
N ALA A 186 -13.15 3.03 -0.15
CA ALA A 186 -14.56 2.77 0.12
C ALA A 186 -14.77 1.55 1.04
N GLN A 187 -13.99 0.49 0.85
CA GLN A 187 -14.00 -0.67 1.75
C GLN A 187 -13.53 -0.33 3.17
N ALA A 188 -12.51 0.53 3.29
CA ALA A 188 -12.06 1.02 4.60
C ALA A 188 -13.12 1.86 5.31
N GLU A 189 -13.79 2.76 4.59
CA GLU A 189 -14.88 3.60 5.13
C GLU A 189 -16.10 2.78 5.60
N ALA A 190 -16.44 1.73 4.85
CA ALA A 190 -17.59 0.87 5.17
C ALA A 190 -17.37 0.00 6.42
N ALA A 191 -16.12 -0.11 6.90
CA ALA A 191 -15.74 -0.93 8.05
C ALA A 191 -15.61 -0.10 9.36
N VAL A 192 -15.90 1.21 9.33
CA VAL A 192 -15.88 2.15 10.47
C VAL A 192 -17.28 2.57 10.83
#